data_29ff1d1a965432d586d258f4fcbae323
#
_entry.id   29ff1d1a965432d586d258f4fcbae323
#
_cell.length_a   1.000
_cell.length_b   1.000
_cell.length_c   1.000
_cell.angle_alpha   90.00
_cell.angle_beta   90.00
_cell.angle_gamma   90.00
#
_symmetry.space_group_name_H-M   'P 1'
#
loop_
_entity.id
_entity.type
_entity.pdbx_description
1 polymer ?
#
loop_
_entity_poly.entity_id
_entity_poly.type
_entity_poly.pdbx_seq_one_letter_code
_entity_poly.pdbx_strand_id
1 'polypeptide(L)'
;MRYKLLGRSGLRVSELALGTMTFGEEWGWGASKADSQKVFDAYAEAGGNFVDTANRYTEGTSEKFVGEFIHSDREHFVLATKYTLKMRDDDPNFSGNHRKNLVQSVNASLKRLNTDYIDLLWVHAWDFLTPVEEVMRGLDDLVRQGTVLYVGVSDTPAWIVAQANTLADLRGWTRFVEKDEWIDLFVRHRPGGKCLQDGEAHHADPRRVLHEDGLSSLCL
;
A
#
# COMPACT_ATOMS: atom_id res chain seq x y z
N MET A 1 -17.57 -1.41 -15.20
CA MET A 1 -16.11 -1.33 -14.91
C MET A 1 -15.37 -2.30 -15.81
N ARG A 2 -14.16 -1.97 -16.32
CA ARG A 2 -13.28 -2.91 -17.01
C ARG A 2 -12.33 -3.55 -16.02
N TYR A 3 -11.87 -4.77 -16.32
CA TYR A 3 -10.92 -5.50 -15.48
C TYR A 3 -9.64 -5.79 -16.26
N LYS A 4 -8.52 -5.87 -15.52
CA LYS A 4 -7.21 -6.25 -16.06
C LYS A 4 -6.44 -7.11 -15.07
N LEU A 5 -5.37 -7.71 -15.53
CA LEU A 5 -4.48 -8.46 -14.66
C LEU A 5 -3.67 -7.49 -13.80
N LEU A 6 -3.49 -7.82 -12.53
CA LEU A 6 -2.59 -7.11 -11.63
C LEU A 6 -1.15 -7.51 -11.97
N GLY A 7 -0.45 -6.64 -12.67
CA GLY A 7 0.92 -6.85 -13.08
C GLY A 7 1.18 -8.22 -13.70
N ARG A 8 2.12 -8.96 -13.16
CA ARG A 8 2.51 -10.31 -13.63
C ARG A 8 1.76 -11.43 -12.93
N SER A 9 0.61 -11.16 -12.35
CA SER A 9 -0.24 -12.16 -11.70
C SER A 9 -1.42 -12.57 -12.58
N GLY A 10 -2.13 -13.64 -12.19
CA GLY A 10 -3.42 -14.02 -12.78
C GLY A 10 -4.62 -13.31 -12.13
N LEU A 11 -4.39 -12.47 -11.12
CA LEU A 11 -5.45 -11.77 -10.39
C LEU A 11 -6.08 -10.67 -11.26
N ARG A 12 -7.41 -10.66 -11.32
CA ARG A 12 -8.16 -9.64 -12.05
C ARG A 12 -8.65 -8.56 -11.12
N VAL A 13 -8.25 -7.33 -11.42
CA VAL A 13 -8.66 -6.13 -10.70
C VAL A 13 -9.39 -5.18 -11.62
N SER A 14 -10.30 -4.38 -11.06
CA SER A 14 -10.89 -3.27 -11.79
C SER A 14 -9.81 -2.28 -12.24
N GLU A 15 -9.98 -1.71 -13.42
CA GLU A 15 -9.03 -0.78 -14.02
C GLU A 15 -8.82 0.48 -13.17
N LEU A 16 -9.82 0.83 -12.37
CA LEU A 16 -9.75 1.87 -11.35
C LEU A 16 -9.71 1.21 -9.97
N ALA A 17 -8.78 1.62 -9.11
CA ALA A 17 -8.73 1.23 -7.71
C ALA A 17 -9.38 2.32 -6.84
N LEU A 18 -9.98 1.96 -5.73
CA LEU A 18 -10.46 2.89 -4.73
C LEU A 18 -9.35 3.14 -3.70
N GLY A 19 -8.72 4.32 -3.77
CA GLY A 19 -7.79 4.79 -2.75
C GLY A 19 -8.55 5.35 -1.54
N THR A 20 -8.18 4.92 -0.34
CA THR A 20 -8.91 5.23 0.88
C THR A 20 -8.13 6.08 1.89
N MET A 21 -7.10 6.78 1.45
CA MET A 21 -6.25 7.60 2.32
C MET A 21 -7.04 8.67 3.10
N THR A 22 -8.15 9.15 2.51
CA THR A 22 -9.01 10.16 3.10
C THR A 22 -10.19 9.61 3.91
N PHE A 23 -10.26 8.29 4.14
CA PHE A 23 -11.30 7.68 4.96
C PHE A 23 -10.93 7.81 6.45
N GLY A 24 -11.66 8.67 7.17
CA GLY A 24 -11.38 9.07 8.55
C GLY A 24 -10.98 10.54 8.65
N GLU A 25 -11.01 11.09 9.85
CA GLU A 25 -10.84 12.52 10.11
C GLU A 25 -9.70 12.82 11.10
N GLU A 26 -8.92 11.81 11.50
CA GLU A 26 -7.89 11.91 12.56
C GLU A 26 -6.75 12.89 12.21
N TRP A 27 -6.55 13.19 10.94
CA TRP A 27 -5.54 14.16 10.49
C TRP A 27 -6.07 15.60 10.42
N GLY A 28 -7.31 15.85 10.92
CA GLY A 28 -7.96 17.17 10.82
C GLY A 28 -8.54 17.47 9.43
N TRP A 29 -8.48 16.52 8.53
CA TRP A 29 -9.10 16.52 7.21
C TRP A 29 -9.42 15.08 6.80
N GLY A 30 -10.32 14.91 5.84
CA GLY A 30 -10.77 13.59 5.38
C GLY A 30 -12.28 13.50 5.35
N ALA A 31 -12.80 12.29 5.24
CA ALA A 31 -14.22 12.03 5.11
C ALA A 31 -14.76 11.29 6.34
N SER A 32 -15.94 11.67 6.79
CA SER A 32 -16.68 10.93 7.81
C SER A 32 -16.93 9.48 7.36
N LYS A 33 -17.22 8.59 8.30
CA LYS A 33 -17.57 7.21 7.95
C LYS A 33 -18.76 7.14 7.00
N ALA A 34 -19.78 7.99 7.20
CA ALA A 34 -20.97 8.02 6.36
C ALA A 34 -20.67 8.46 4.92
N ASP A 35 -19.79 9.43 4.74
CA ASP A 35 -19.40 9.88 3.40
C ASP A 35 -18.42 8.89 2.74
N SER A 36 -17.51 8.31 3.51
CA SER A 36 -16.64 7.21 3.05
C SER A 36 -17.46 6.01 2.55
N GLN A 37 -18.53 5.65 3.26
CA GLN A 37 -19.45 4.58 2.84
C GLN A 37 -20.12 4.90 1.50
N LYS A 38 -20.64 6.12 1.32
CA LYS A 38 -21.26 6.53 0.04
C LYS A 38 -20.28 6.43 -1.14
N VAL A 39 -19.02 6.83 -0.91
CA VAL A 39 -17.97 6.72 -1.94
C VAL A 39 -17.68 5.25 -2.26
N PHE A 40 -17.56 4.41 -1.23
CA PHE A 40 -17.36 2.98 -1.39
C PHE A 40 -18.52 2.33 -2.14
N ASP A 41 -19.77 2.61 -1.75
CA ASP A 41 -20.98 2.03 -2.36
C ASP A 41 -21.05 2.41 -3.85
N ALA A 42 -20.84 3.68 -4.19
CA ALA A 42 -20.83 4.13 -5.57
C ALA A 42 -19.74 3.44 -6.41
N TYR A 43 -18.56 3.20 -5.82
CA TYR A 43 -17.47 2.47 -6.47
C TYR A 43 -17.82 0.99 -6.69
N ALA A 44 -18.39 0.32 -5.68
CA ALA A 44 -18.81 -1.08 -5.73
C ALA A 44 -19.96 -1.27 -6.73
N GLU A 45 -20.98 -0.39 -6.73
CA GLU A 45 -22.10 -0.40 -7.70
C GLU A 45 -21.61 -0.21 -9.15
N ALA A 46 -20.54 0.55 -9.36
CA ALA A 46 -19.91 0.68 -10.66
C ALA A 46 -19.10 -0.58 -11.09
N GLY A 47 -19.07 -1.62 -10.26
CA GLY A 47 -18.34 -2.87 -10.48
C GLY A 47 -16.85 -2.77 -10.14
N GLY A 48 -16.44 -1.86 -9.25
CA GLY A 48 -15.07 -1.80 -8.73
C GLY A 48 -14.82 -2.92 -7.72
N ASN A 49 -13.67 -3.57 -7.79
CA ASN A 49 -13.29 -4.63 -6.86
C ASN A 49 -11.91 -4.44 -6.23
N PHE A 50 -11.17 -3.38 -6.56
CA PHE A 50 -9.82 -3.16 -6.06
C PHE A 50 -9.80 -1.98 -5.08
N VAL A 51 -9.59 -2.28 -3.78
CA VAL A 51 -9.60 -1.29 -2.69
C VAL A 51 -8.20 -1.20 -2.11
N ASP A 52 -7.62 0.01 -2.11
CA ASP A 52 -6.29 0.29 -1.60
C ASP A 52 -6.34 1.16 -0.34
N THR A 53 -5.77 0.65 0.73
CA THR A 53 -5.61 1.32 2.02
C THR A 53 -4.16 1.24 2.51
N ALA A 54 -3.90 1.66 3.74
CA ALA A 54 -2.63 1.46 4.43
C ALA A 54 -2.82 1.47 5.96
N ASN A 55 -1.92 0.81 6.67
CA ASN A 55 -1.93 0.80 8.12
C ASN A 55 -1.84 2.21 8.74
N ARG A 56 -1.14 3.15 8.06
CA ARG A 56 -0.92 4.52 8.51
C ARG A 56 -2.10 5.46 8.20
N TYR A 57 -2.95 5.15 7.24
CA TYR A 57 -4.02 6.05 6.81
C TYR A 57 -4.99 6.34 7.95
N THR A 58 -5.10 7.64 8.29
CA THR A 58 -5.93 8.15 9.39
C THR A 58 -5.77 7.33 10.68
N GLU A 59 -4.49 7.06 11.06
CA GLU A 59 -4.11 6.29 12.26
C GLU A 59 -4.76 4.88 12.32
N GLY A 60 -5.01 4.28 11.15
CA GLY A 60 -5.64 2.97 11.01
C GLY A 60 -7.17 2.99 10.93
N THR A 61 -7.81 4.15 10.96
CA THR A 61 -9.27 4.28 10.81
C THR A 61 -9.72 3.92 9.41
N SER A 62 -8.92 4.27 8.37
CA SER A 62 -9.20 3.85 7.00
C SER A 62 -9.34 2.33 6.89
N GLU A 63 -8.42 1.55 7.46
CA GLU A 63 -8.53 0.08 7.45
C GLU A 63 -9.78 -0.42 8.18
N LYS A 64 -10.18 0.21 9.30
CA LYS A 64 -11.41 -0.18 10.01
C LYS A 64 -12.64 0.06 9.16
N PHE A 65 -12.74 1.21 8.50
CA PHE A 65 -13.87 1.52 7.60
C PHE A 65 -13.91 0.55 6.43
N VAL A 66 -12.79 0.35 5.75
CA VAL A 66 -12.70 -0.60 4.64
C VAL A 66 -13.11 -2.00 5.07
N GLY A 67 -12.61 -2.49 6.21
CA GLY A 67 -12.95 -3.81 6.74
C GLY A 67 -14.45 -3.98 6.97
N GLU A 68 -15.12 -2.95 7.51
CA GLU A 68 -16.58 -2.99 7.70
C GLU A 68 -17.33 -2.97 6.36
N PHE A 69 -16.88 -2.16 5.39
CA PHE A 69 -17.55 -1.98 4.11
C PHE A 69 -17.49 -3.23 3.22
N ILE A 70 -16.36 -3.93 3.21
CA ILE A 70 -16.18 -5.15 2.39
C ILE A 70 -16.67 -6.43 3.09
N HIS A 71 -17.04 -6.36 4.37
CA HIS A 71 -17.29 -7.54 5.20
C HIS A 71 -18.36 -8.48 4.63
N SER A 72 -19.42 -7.93 4.05
CA SER A 72 -20.55 -8.71 3.51
C SER A 72 -20.17 -9.51 2.25
N ASP A 73 -19.13 -9.09 1.52
CA ASP A 73 -18.66 -9.75 0.31
C ASP A 73 -17.12 -9.67 0.19
N ARG A 74 -16.44 -10.07 1.27
CA ARG A 74 -14.97 -9.98 1.38
C ARG A 74 -14.25 -10.65 0.20
N GLU A 75 -14.76 -11.76 -0.28
CA GLU A 75 -14.14 -12.56 -1.34
C GLU A 75 -14.23 -11.90 -2.72
N HIS A 76 -15.18 -11.00 -2.93
CA HIS A 76 -15.29 -10.23 -4.16
C HIS A 76 -14.17 -9.18 -4.29
N PHE A 77 -13.80 -8.56 -3.17
CA PHE A 77 -12.85 -7.45 -3.18
C PHE A 77 -11.40 -7.92 -3.14
N VAL A 78 -10.60 -7.33 -3.98
CA VAL A 78 -9.13 -7.38 -3.91
C VAL A 78 -8.69 -6.28 -2.95
N LEU A 79 -8.33 -6.66 -1.74
CA LEU A 79 -7.94 -5.77 -0.66
C LEU A 79 -6.43 -5.59 -0.64
N ALA A 80 -5.98 -4.36 -0.85
CA ALA A 80 -4.59 -3.98 -0.69
C ALA A 80 -4.40 -3.14 0.56
N THR A 81 -3.34 -3.40 1.32
CA THR A 81 -2.87 -2.52 2.39
C THR A 81 -1.34 -2.43 2.39
N LYS A 82 -0.80 -1.53 3.21
CA LYS A 82 0.63 -1.19 3.22
C LYS A 82 1.18 -1.23 4.63
N TYR A 83 2.50 -1.53 4.74
CA TYR A 83 3.25 -1.43 5.99
C TYR A 83 4.50 -0.59 5.74
N THR A 84 5.29 -0.27 6.69
CA THR A 84 6.59 0.38 6.78
C THR A 84 6.56 1.74 7.46
N LEU A 85 5.51 2.55 7.23
CA LEU A 85 5.43 3.87 7.84
C LEU A 85 5.23 3.77 9.36
N LYS A 86 5.70 4.78 10.05
CA LYS A 86 5.71 4.82 11.51
C LYS A 86 4.30 4.82 12.10
N MET A 87 4.02 3.86 12.99
CA MET A 87 2.73 3.70 13.68
C MET A 87 2.76 4.12 15.15
N ARG A 88 3.96 4.30 15.73
CA ARG A 88 4.16 4.73 17.12
C ARG A 88 5.39 5.63 17.19
N ASP A 89 5.31 6.69 18.02
CA ASP A 89 6.42 7.64 18.20
C ASP A 89 7.45 7.17 19.22
N ASP A 90 7.03 6.35 20.15
CA ASP A 90 7.80 5.90 21.31
C ASP A 90 8.61 4.61 21.11
N ASP A 91 8.45 3.94 19.94
CA ASP A 91 9.16 2.68 19.66
C ASP A 91 9.67 2.65 18.22
N PRO A 92 11.01 2.63 18.00
CA PRO A 92 11.62 2.62 16.67
C PRO A 92 11.28 1.37 15.87
N ASN A 93 10.84 0.28 16.50
CA ASN A 93 10.47 -0.96 15.83
C ASN A 93 9.02 -0.97 15.32
N PHE A 94 8.31 0.16 15.37
CA PHE A 94 7.01 0.33 14.73
C PHE A 94 7.10 1.11 13.41
N SER A 95 8.26 1.05 12.75
CA SER A 95 8.51 1.60 11.41
C SER A 95 9.58 0.80 10.68
N GLY A 96 9.75 1.04 9.38
CA GLY A 96 10.79 0.42 8.55
C GLY A 96 10.39 -0.93 7.96
N ASN A 97 11.28 -1.47 7.12
CA ASN A 97 11.01 -2.67 6.33
C ASN A 97 11.27 -3.97 7.08
N HIS A 98 11.94 -3.93 8.24
CA HIS A 98 12.42 -5.12 8.94
C HIS A 98 11.30 -6.08 9.36
N ARG A 99 11.66 -7.36 9.50
CA ARG A 99 10.75 -8.47 9.74
C ARG A 99 9.82 -8.29 10.96
N LYS A 100 10.33 -7.72 12.07
CA LYS A 100 9.49 -7.51 13.25
C LYS A 100 8.34 -6.54 12.94
N ASN A 101 8.63 -5.40 12.29
CA ASN A 101 7.60 -4.45 11.90
C ASN A 101 6.62 -5.06 10.87
N LEU A 102 7.13 -5.81 9.90
CA LEU A 102 6.31 -6.51 8.92
C LEU A 102 5.24 -7.38 9.61
N VAL A 103 5.66 -8.31 10.47
CA VAL A 103 4.76 -9.27 11.12
C VAL A 103 3.74 -8.56 12.04
N GLN A 104 4.20 -7.62 12.87
CA GLN A 104 3.29 -6.90 13.78
C GLN A 104 2.32 -5.98 13.03
N SER A 105 2.74 -5.36 11.93
CA SER A 105 1.89 -4.52 11.10
C SER A 105 0.81 -5.35 10.40
N VAL A 106 1.17 -6.46 9.78
CA VAL A 106 0.21 -7.36 9.12
C VAL A 106 -0.82 -7.88 10.13
N ASN A 107 -0.39 -8.36 11.29
CA ASN A 107 -1.30 -8.82 12.34
C ASN A 107 -2.26 -7.72 12.84
N ALA A 108 -1.77 -6.49 12.93
CA ALA A 108 -2.60 -5.35 13.32
C ALA A 108 -3.58 -4.94 12.21
N SER A 109 -3.15 -4.97 10.95
CA SER A 109 -3.99 -4.69 9.78
C SER A 109 -5.12 -5.72 9.64
N LEU A 110 -4.83 -7.02 9.76
CA LEU A 110 -5.85 -8.08 9.74
C LEU A 110 -6.95 -7.85 10.79
N LYS A 111 -6.56 -7.42 12.01
CA LYS A 111 -7.52 -7.10 13.07
C LYS A 111 -8.39 -5.89 12.73
N ARG A 112 -7.80 -4.80 12.18
CA ARG A 112 -8.55 -3.60 11.80
C ARG A 112 -9.48 -3.86 10.61
N LEU A 113 -9.00 -4.63 9.65
CA LEU A 113 -9.73 -5.01 8.44
C LEU A 113 -10.76 -6.14 8.68
N ASN A 114 -10.73 -6.78 9.86
CA ASN A 114 -11.59 -7.91 10.23
C ASN A 114 -11.59 -9.02 9.17
N THR A 115 -10.41 -9.48 8.78
CA THR A 115 -10.19 -10.53 7.76
C THR A 115 -9.00 -11.39 8.15
N ASP A 116 -8.95 -12.62 7.62
CA ASP A 116 -7.86 -13.57 7.88
C ASP A 116 -6.73 -13.48 6.84
N TYR A 117 -6.94 -12.76 5.75
CA TYR A 117 -5.95 -12.61 4.69
C TYR A 117 -6.00 -11.24 4.02
N ILE A 118 -4.90 -10.85 3.40
CA ILE A 118 -4.71 -9.65 2.58
C ILE A 118 -4.42 -10.11 1.15
N ASP A 119 -5.15 -9.58 0.16
CA ASP A 119 -4.89 -9.95 -1.24
C ASP A 119 -3.56 -9.39 -1.71
N LEU A 120 -3.26 -8.13 -1.42
CA LEU A 120 -2.02 -7.48 -1.83
C LEU A 120 -1.40 -6.69 -0.68
N LEU A 121 -0.18 -7.04 -0.30
CA LEU A 121 0.59 -6.27 0.68
C LEU A 121 1.66 -5.44 -0.02
N TRP A 122 1.61 -4.14 0.17
CA TRP A 122 2.64 -3.22 -0.31
C TRP A 122 3.74 -2.98 0.73
N VAL A 123 4.98 -3.00 0.28
CA VAL A 123 6.06 -2.27 0.93
C VAL A 123 5.82 -0.79 0.63
N HIS A 124 5.36 0.00 1.61
CA HIS A 124 4.89 1.37 1.39
C HIS A 124 6.01 2.31 0.94
N ALA A 125 7.16 2.23 1.60
CA ALA A 125 8.35 2.97 1.27
C ALA A 125 9.61 2.17 1.64
N TRP A 126 10.70 2.36 0.91
CA TRP A 126 11.97 1.68 1.20
C TRP A 126 12.79 2.46 2.22
N ASP A 127 13.23 1.82 3.31
CA ASP A 127 13.93 2.48 4.42
C ASP A 127 15.47 2.59 4.24
N PHE A 128 16.04 1.93 3.23
CA PHE A 128 17.49 1.86 2.96
C PHE A 128 18.36 1.31 4.11
N LEU A 129 17.75 0.81 5.18
CA LEU A 129 18.43 0.28 6.36
C LEU A 129 18.29 -1.24 6.46
N THR A 130 17.16 -1.77 6.01
CA THR A 130 16.87 -3.21 6.08
C THR A 130 17.43 -3.94 4.86
N PRO A 131 18.20 -5.02 5.04
CA PRO A 131 18.68 -5.83 3.93
C PRO A 131 17.54 -6.36 3.06
N VAL A 132 17.71 -6.33 1.74
CA VAL A 132 16.71 -6.83 0.76
C VAL A 132 16.32 -8.29 1.04
N GLU A 133 17.29 -9.11 1.45
CA GLU A 133 17.08 -10.50 1.80
C GLU A 133 16.11 -10.69 2.95
N GLU A 134 16.20 -9.86 3.98
CA GLU A 134 15.31 -9.92 5.14
C GLU A 134 13.87 -9.58 4.74
N VAL A 135 13.69 -8.51 3.95
CA VAL A 135 12.39 -8.08 3.45
C VAL A 135 11.75 -9.17 2.61
N MET A 136 12.46 -9.63 1.56
CA MET A 136 11.93 -10.62 0.62
C MET A 136 11.63 -11.95 1.29
N ARG A 137 12.48 -12.40 2.22
CA ARG A 137 12.22 -13.62 2.98
C ARG A 137 11.01 -13.46 3.90
N GLY A 138 10.85 -12.31 4.56
CA GLY A 138 9.70 -12.04 5.41
C GLY A 138 8.38 -12.03 4.63
N LEU A 139 8.37 -11.41 3.45
CA LEU A 139 7.21 -11.39 2.56
C LEU A 139 6.87 -12.80 2.03
N ASP A 140 7.87 -13.58 1.60
CA ASP A 140 7.67 -14.96 1.15
C ASP A 140 7.07 -15.84 2.25
N ASP A 141 7.51 -15.69 3.50
CA ASP A 141 6.95 -16.43 4.63
C ASP A 141 5.45 -16.13 4.83
N LEU A 142 5.02 -14.87 4.70
CA LEU A 142 3.60 -14.48 4.80
C LEU A 142 2.76 -15.04 3.66
N VAL A 143 3.32 -15.08 2.44
CA VAL A 143 2.63 -15.69 1.28
C VAL A 143 2.50 -17.19 1.46
N ARG A 144 3.55 -17.86 1.89
CA ARG A 144 3.51 -19.32 2.17
C ARG A 144 2.54 -19.70 3.29
N GLN A 145 2.33 -18.80 4.25
CA GLN A 145 1.33 -18.97 5.31
C GLN A 145 -0.11 -18.73 4.84
N GLY A 146 -0.31 -18.15 3.65
CA GLY A 146 -1.61 -17.76 3.13
C GLY A 146 -2.20 -16.51 3.79
N THR A 147 -1.42 -15.82 4.63
CA THR A 147 -1.83 -14.57 5.29
C THR A 147 -1.83 -13.38 4.31
N VAL A 148 -0.96 -13.44 3.31
CA VAL A 148 -0.87 -12.50 2.19
C VAL A 148 -0.87 -13.32 0.90
N LEU A 149 -1.61 -12.88 -0.13
CA LEU A 149 -1.66 -13.63 -1.39
C LEU A 149 -0.65 -13.11 -2.41
N TYR A 150 -0.50 -11.79 -2.50
CA TYR A 150 0.43 -11.12 -3.42
C TYR A 150 1.20 -10.04 -2.70
N VAL A 151 2.40 -9.74 -3.18
CA VAL A 151 3.25 -8.67 -2.65
C VAL A 151 3.62 -7.68 -3.73
N GLY A 152 3.60 -6.42 -3.38
CA GLY A 152 3.96 -5.31 -4.25
C GLY A 152 4.89 -4.32 -3.55
N VAL A 153 5.33 -3.32 -4.27
CA VAL A 153 6.26 -2.31 -3.75
C VAL A 153 5.88 -0.92 -4.24
N SER A 154 5.89 0.03 -3.31
CA SER A 154 5.67 1.45 -3.51
C SER A 154 6.93 2.22 -3.13
N ASP A 155 7.07 3.46 -3.57
CA ASP A 155 8.14 4.41 -3.22
C ASP A 155 9.52 3.74 -3.00
N THR A 156 9.94 3.01 -4.03
CA THR A 156 11.17 2.19 -3.99
C THR A 156 11.95 2.35 -5.30
N PRO A 157 13.26 2.62 -5.23
CA PRO A 157 14.08 2.73 -6.43
C PRO A 157 14.05 1.49 -7.32
N ALA A 158 14.01 1.69 -8.63
CA ALA A 158 13.91 0.58 -9.60
C ALA A 158 15.03 -0.47 -9.45
N TRP A 159 16.24 -0.05 -9.06
CA TRP A 159 17.36 -0.98 -8.86
C TRP A 159 17.16 -1.90 -7.64
N ILE A 160 16.52 -1.41 -6.56
CA ILE A 160 16.11 -2.24 -5.41
C ILE A 160 15.08 -3.28 -5.87
N VAL A 161 14.08 -2.88 -6.65
CA VAL A 161 13.06 -3.78 -7.18
C VAL A 161 13.68 -4.87 -8.06
N ALA A 162 14.62 -4.48 -8.93
CA ALA A 162 15.36 -5.43 -9.76
C ALA A 162 16.18 -6.42 -8.91
N GLN A 163 16.90 -5.93 -7.90
CA GLN A 163 17.67 -6.76 -6.97
C GLN A 163 16.75 -7.72 -6.21
N ALA A 164 15.64 -7.22 -5.66
CA ALA A 164 14.69 -8.01 -4.90
C ALA A 164 14.06 -9.14 -5.74
N ASN A 165 13.60 -8.82 -6.95
CA ASN A 165 13.01 -9.82 -7.85
C ASN A 165 14.05 -10.83 -8.35
N THR A 166 15.28 -10.41 -8.63
CA THR A 166 16.36 -11.34 -9.00
C THR A 166 16.69 -12.30 -7.86
N LEU A 167 16.78 -11.77 -6.63
CA LEU A 167 17.00 -12.60 -5.45
C LEU A 167 15.85 -13.58 -5.23
N ALA A 168 14.62 -13.13 -5.39
CA ALA A 168 13.44 -14.00 -5.27
C ALA A 168 13.49 -15.16 -6.28
N ASP A 169 13.84 -14.89 -7.54
CA ASP A 169 14.00 -15.92 -8.57
C ASP A 169 15.07 -16.95 -8.19
N LEU A 170 16.22 -16.47 -7.73
CA LEU A 170 17.36 -17.34 -7.35
C LEU A 170 17.06 -18.21 -6.11
N ARG A 171 16.20 -17.74 -5.21
CA ARG A 171 15.86 -18.40 -3.96
C ARG A 171 14.53 -19.16 -3.99
N GLY A 172 13.76 -19.07 -5.07
CA GLY A 172 12.41 -19.63 -5.16
C GLY A 172 11.43 -18.93 -4.19
N TRP A 173 11.62 -17.64 -3.98
CA TRP A 173 10.75 -16.79 -3.16
C TRP A 173 9.71 -16.05 -4.01
N THR A 174 8.69 -15.53 -3.34
CA THR A 174 7.67 -14.69 -3.96
C THR A 174 8.28 -13.39 -4.47
N ARG A 175 7.97 -13.05 -5.74
CA ARG A 175 8.37 -11.79 -6.37
C ARG A 175 7.33 -10.71 -6.11
N PHE A 176 7.73 -9.45 -6.22
CA PHE A 176 6.77 -8.36 -6.39
C PHE A 176 6.01 -8.55 -7.70
N VAL A 177 4.68 -8.58 -7.61
CA VAL A 177 3.79 -8.74 -8.79
C VAL A 177 3.65 -7.43 -9.55
N GLU A 178 3.77 -6.30 -8.85
CA GLU A 178 3.60 -4.97 -9.40
C GLU A 178 4.59 -3.99 -8.75
N LYS A 179 5.03 -3.01 -9.55
CA LYS A 179 5.58 -1.75 -9.08
C LYS A 179 4.51 -0.69 -9.28
N ASP A 180 4.35 0.15 -8.32
CA ASP A 180 3.33 1.14 -8.06
C ASP A 180 3.08 2.21 -9.15
N GLU A 181 3.12 1.86 -10.42
CA GLU A 181 2.72 2.79 -11.49
C GLU A 181 1.20 3.07 -11.51
N TRP A 182 0.42 2.32 -10.71
CA TRP A 182 -1.03 2.39 -10.66
C TRP A 182 -1.56 3.41 -9.67
N ILE A 183 -0.85 3.62 -8.56
CA ILE A 183 -1.22 4.65 -7.56
C ILE A 183 -1.01 6.05 -8.14
N ASP A 184 -0.06 6.22 -9.03
CA ASP A 184 0.18 7.48 -9.75
C ASP A 184 -1.04 7.97 -10.57
N LEU A 185 -1.94 7.08 -10.99
CA LEU A 185 -3.11 7.47 -11.77
C LEU A 185 -4.17 8.22 -10.92
N PHE A 186 -4.24 7.92 -9.62
CA PHE A 186 -5.20 8.56 -8.71
C PHE A 186 -4.72 9.91 -8.18
N VAL A 187 -3.42 10.12 -8.10
CA VAL A 187 -2.85 11.36 -7.58
C VAL A 187 -2.79 12.48 -8.62
N ARG A 188 -2.80 12.15 -9.91
CA ARG A 188 -2.72 13.14 -10.99
C ARG A 188 -3.97 14.02 -11.17
N HIS A 189 -5.05 13.80 -10.43
CA HIS A 189 -6.26 14.59 -10.52
C HIS A 189 -6.55 15.45 -9.27
N ARG A 190 -5.58 16.27 -8.87
CA ARG A 190 -5.91 17.46 -8.07
C ARG A 190 -6.28 18.60 -9.02
N PRO A 191 -7.48 19.17 -8.94
CA PRO A 191 -7.79 20.42 -9.64
C PRO A 191 -6.84 21.50 -9.12
N GLY A 192 -5.90 21.97 -9.95
CA GLY A 192 -4.99 23.06 -9.62
C GLY A 192 -3.51 22.71 -9.38
N GLY A 193 -3.12 21.43 -9.38
CA GLY A 193 -1.71 21.03 -9.30
C GLY A 193 -1.04 21.04 -10.67
N LYS A 194 0.00 21.86 -10.87
CA LYS A 194 0.84 21.79 -12.08
C LYS A 194 1.61 20.47 -12.07
N CYS A 195 1.34 19.62 -13.04
CA CYS A 195 2.15 18.45 -13.35
C CYS A 195 3.55 18.91 -13.77
N LEU A 196 4.59 18.39 -13.12
CA LEU A 196 5.96 18.50 -13.65
C LEU A 196 6.02 17.63 -14.91
N GLN A 197 6.26 18.27 -16.05
CA GLN A 197 6.44 17.62 -17.33
C GLN A 197 7.74 16.81 -17.35
N ASP A 198 7.69 15.67 -18.04
CA ASP A 198 8.82 14.78 -18.30
C ASP A 198 10.08 15.56 -18.71
N GLY A 199 11.18 15.32 -18.02
CA GLY A 199 12.48 15.66 -18.58
C GLY A 199 13.59 16.18 -17.67
N GLU A 200 13.40 16.33 -16.35
CA GLU A 200 14.53 16.69 -15.49
C GLU A 200 14.64 15.77 -14.26
N ALA A 201 15.39 14.69 -14.44
CA ALA A 201 15.92 13.91 -13.32
C ALA A 201 17.00 14.73 -12.61
N HIS A 202 16.62 15.62 -11.72
CA HIS A 202 17.55 16.20 -10.79
C HIS A 202 17.82 15.19 -9.67
N HIS A 203 19.10 14.84 -9.52
CA HIS A 203 19.66 14.10 -8.40
C HIS A 203 19.29 14.79 -7.08
N ALA A 204 18.19 14.41 -6.47
CA ALA A 204 17.88 14.78 -5.10
C ALA A 204 18.77 13.93 -4.17
N ASP A 205 19.54 14.57 -3.32
CA ASP A 205 20.35 13.93 -2.28
C ASP A 205 19.41 13.14 -1.35
N PRO A 206 19.56 11.79 -1.24
CA PRO A 206 18.69 10.96 -0.40
C PRO A 206 18.67 11.36 1.08
N ARG A 207 19.63 12.18 1.53
CA ARG A 207 19.74 12.63 2.92
C ARG A 207 18.84 13.81 3.28
N ARG A 208 18.19 14.45 2.30
CA ARG A 208 17.28 15.59 2.52
C ARG A 208 15.84 15.21 2.85
N VAL A 209 15.47 13.94 2.74
CA VAL A 209 14.09 13.48 2.97
C VAL A 209 13.77 13.28 4.46
N LEU A 210 14.76 13.33 5.35
CA LEU A 210 14.57 13.03 6.78
C LEU A 210 14.55 14.23 7.73
N HIS A 211 14.72 15.47 7.24
CA HIS A 211 14.66 16.66 8.09
C HIS A 211 13.92 17.79 7.37
N GLU A 212 12.90 18.24 8.06
CA GLU A 212 12.03 19.40 7.94
C GLU A 212 10.62 19.11 7.41
N ASP A 213 9.71 19.30 8.35
CA ASP A 213 8.26 19.48 8.21
C ASP A 213 7.48 18.34 7.55
N GLY A 214 6.86 17.57 8.41
CA GLY A 214 5.82 16.64 8.00
C GLY A 214 4.81 17.30 7.08
N LEU A 215 4.63 16.77 5.86
CA LEU A 215 3.58 17.11 4.91
C LEU A 215 3.87 18.25 3.92
N SER A 216 5.05 18.44 3.43
CA SER A 216 5.21 19.18 2.17
C SER A 216 5.65 18.26 1.04
N SER A 217 4.71 18.01 0.13
CA SER A 217 4.97 17.57 -1.25
C SER A 217 5.53 16.18 -1.43
N LEU A 218 4.84 15.16 -0.96
CA LEU A 218 4.80 13.90 -1.69
C LEU A 218 3.56 13.96 -2.59
N CYS A 219 3.76 14.08 -3.90
CA CYS A 219 2.75 13.67 -4.87
C CYS A 219 2.57 12.16 -4.68
N LEU A 220 1.58 11.78 -3.91
CA LEU A 220 1.02 10.44 -3.84
C LEU A 220 -0.18 10.38 -4.73
#